data_ed80130eb0ebb94bdd22bedd1b7c387d
#
_entry.id   ed80130eb0ebb94bdd22bedd1b7c387d
#
_cell.length_a   1.000
_cell.length_b   1.000
_cell.length_c   1.000
_cell.angle_alpha   90.00
_cell.angle_beta   90.00
_cell.angle_gamma   90.00
#
_symmetry.space_group_name_H-M   'P 1'
#
loop_
_entity.id
_entity.type
_entity.pdbx_description
1 polymer ?
#
loop_
_entity_poly.entity_id
_entity_poly.type
_entity_poly.pdbx_seq_one_letter_code
_entity_poly.pdbx_strand_id
1 'polypeptide(L)'
;RHWIDELKIVTPSGELPAQALSGGNQQKVVIAKWLENDPKILILNSPTVGVDIGSKADIHACARKLARQGMGVIIISDDISEIMQNCSRVLVMKKGRIVSEHKVSQLTEAELSQQLRED
;
A
#
# COMPACT_ATOMS: atom_id res chain seq x y z
N ARG A 1 6.76 15.70 -10.55
CA ARG A 1 5.61 16.58 -10.44
C ARG A 1 4.28 15.87 -10.71
N HIS A 2 4.27 15.00 -11.70
CA HIS A 2 3.10 14.15 -11.97
C HIS A 2 2.62 13.40 -10.72
N TRP A 3 3.54 12.82 -9.95
CA TRP A 3 3.17 12.03 -8.77
C TRP A 3 2.75 12.88 -7.58
N ILE A 4 3.09 14.17 -7.56
CA ILE A 4 2.56 15.09 -6.55
C ILE A 4 1.05 15.20 -6.70
N ASP A 5 0.56 15.34 -7.92
CA ASP A 5 -0.87 15.42 -8.20
C ASP A 5 -1.55 14.06 -8.02
N GLU A 6 -0.93 13.00 -8.52
CA GLU A 6 -1.48 11.64 -8.48
C GLU A 6 -1.67 11.14 -7.04
N LEU A 7 -0.72 11.43 -6.16
CA LEU A 7 -0.76 11.04 -4.76
C LEU A 7 -1.34 12.11 -3.84
N LYS A 8 -1.72 13.26 -4.41
CA LYS A 8 -2.26 14.40 -3.64
C LYS A 8 -1.31 14.84 -2.54
N ILE A 9 -0.04 14.98 -2.87
CA ILE A 9 0.97 15.45 -1.93
C ILE A 9 0.72 16.93 -1.64
N VAL A 10 0.54 17.26 -0.35
CA VAL A 10 0.32 18.64 0.08
C VAL A 10 1.67 19.31 0.32
N THR A 11 2.05 20.21 -0.58
CA THR A 11 3.29 20.96 -0.47
C THR A 11 3.13 22.29 -1.22
N PRO A 12 3.66 23.41 -0.68
CA PRO A 12 3.67 24.67 -1.42
C PRO A 12 4.55 24.62 -2.67
N SER A 13 5.54 23.73 -2.67
CA SER A 13 6.46 23.56 -3.79
C SER A 13 6.97 22.13 -3.81
N GLY A 14 7.15 21.56 -5.00
CA GLY A 14 7.77 20.25 -5.16
C GLY A 14 9.25 20.22 -4.79
N GLU A 15 9.84 21.38 -4.52
CA GLU A 15 11.25 21.49 -4.17
C GLU A 15 11.50 21.47 -2.65
N LEU A 16 10.43 21.47 -1.83
CA LEU A 16 10.60 21.43 -0.38
C LEU A 16 11.22 20.10 0.05
N PRO A 17 12.12 20.13 1.06
CA PRO A 17 12.64 18.88 1.64
C PRO A 17 11.50 18.04 2.20
N ALA A 18 11.63 16.71 2.07
CA ALA A 18 10.62 15.79 2.56
C ALA A 18 10.37 15.96 4.07
N GLN A 19 11.40 16.34 4.82
CA GLN A 19 11.28 16.53 6.28
C GLN A 19 10.33 17.68 6.66
N ALA A 20 10.07 18.59 5.72
CA ALA A 20 9.14 19.70 5.96
C ALA A 20 7.67 19.29 5.82
N LEU A 21 7.40 18.05 5.39
CA LEU A 21 6.05 17.56 5.15
C LEU A 21 5.56 16.71 6.32
N SER A 22 4.24 16.52 6.40
CA SER A 22 3.65 15.58 7.36
C SER A 22 4.11 14.15 7.08
N GLY A 23 3.95 13.25 8.05
CA GLY A 23 4.29 11.84 7.88
C GLY A 23 3.61 11.19 6.68
N GLY A 24 2.33 11.52 6.45
CA GLY A 24 1.60 11.01 5.29
C GLY A 24 2.15 11.51 3.97
N ASN A 25 2.49 12.81 3.91
CA ASN A 25 3.09 13.39 2.71
C ASN A 25 4.51 12.88 2.49
N GLN A 26 5.27 12.64 3.55
CA GLN A 26 6.60 12.03 3.43
C GLN A 26 6.51 10.65 2.81
N GLN A 27 5.54 9.83 3.24
CA GLN A 27 5.34 8.50 2.67
C GLN A 27 4.95 8.57 1.20
N LYS A 28 4.08 9.51 0.83
CA LYS A 28 3.71 9.72 -0.57
C LYS A 28 4.91 10.12 -1.43
N VAL A 29 5.81 10.95 -0.89
CA VAL A 29 7.03 11.36 -1.60
C VAL A 29 7.94 10.14 -1.84
N VAL A 30 8.09 9.27 -0.86
CA VAL A 30 8.88 8.04 -1.01
C VAL A 30 8.32 7.17 -2.12
N ILE A 31 7.01 6.97 -2.14
CA ILE A 31 6.33 6.19 -3.19
C ILE A 31 6.54 6.86 -4.55
N ALA A 32 6.38 8.18 -4.63
CA ALA A 32 6.56 8.92 -5.88
C ALA A 32 7.98 8.76 -6.44
N LYS A 33 8.98 8.76 -5.58
CA LYS A 33 10.36 8.55 -6.00
C LYS A 33 10.56 7.19 -6.69
N TRP A 34 9.97 6.14 -6.14
CA TRP A 34 10.07 4.82 -6.75
C TRP A 34 9.32 4.76 -8.07
N LEU A 35 8.16 5.43 -8.15
CA LEU A 35 7.33 5.44 -9.35
C LEU A 35 7.96 6.21 -10.51
N GLU A 36 8.86 7.17 -10.23
CA GLU A 36 9.58 7.88 -11.28
C GLU A 36 10.45 6.97 -12.15
N ASN A 37 10.83 5.82 -11.64
CA ASN A 37 11.62 4.83 -12.39
C ASN A 37 10.76 3.91 -13.25
N ASP A 38 9.44 4.14 -13.29
CA ASP A 38 8.49 3.39 -14.11
C ASP A 38 8.58 1.87 -13.86
N PRO A 39 8.43 1.42 -12.62
CA PRO A 39 8.62 0.00 -12.28
C PRO A 39 7.48 -0.84 -12.84
N LYS A 40 7.76 -2.12 -13.10
CA LYS A 40 6.75 -3.10 -13.45
C LYS A 40 6.12 -3.72 -12.23
N ILE A 41 6.85 -3.77 -11.13
CA ILE A 41 6.40 -4.33 -9.85
C ILE A 41 6.76 -3.32 -8.75
N LEU A 42 5.77 -3.02 -7.92
CA LEU A 42 5.95 -2.13 -6.77
C LEU A 42 5.64 -2.92 -5.51
N ILE A 43 6.58 -2.93 -4.57
CA ILE A 43 6.39 -3.59 -3.27
C ILE A 43 6.25 -2.51 -2.21
N LEU A 44 5.11 -2.50 -1.54
CA LEU A 44 4.79 -1.56 -0.47
C LEU A 44 4.78 -2.31 0.86
N ASN A 45 5.81 -2.08 1.67
CA ASN A 45 5.93 -2.74 2.97
C ASN A 45 5.41 -1.80 4.05
N SER A 46 4.27 -2.15 4.65
CA SER A 46 3.61 -1.37 5.70
C SER A 46 3.42 0.09 5.28
N PRO A 47 2.80 0.34 4.10
CA PRO A 47 2.83 1.68 3.51
C PRO A 47 2.03 2.73 4.27
N THR A 48 1.15 2.31 5.17
CA THR A 48 0.25 3.23 5.88
C THR A 48 0.48 3.29 7.38
N VAL A 49 1.56 2.68 7.88
CA VAL A 49 1.90 2.76 9.30
C VAL A 49 2.28 4.19 9.67
N GLY A 50 1.61 4.74 10.69
CA GLY A 50 1.88 6.11 11.14
C GLY A 50 1.34 7.20 10.23
N VAL A 51 0.46 6.87 9.30
CA VAL A 51 -0.09 7.79 8.31
C VAL A 51 -1.53 8.13 8.69
N ASP A 52 -1.93 9.39 8.49
CA ASP A 52 -3.30 9.82 8.78
C ASP A 52 -4.32 9.20 7.80
N ILE A 53 -5.60 9.24 8.17
CA ILE A 53 -6.68 8.57 7.42
C ILE A 53 -6.76 9.07 5.97
N GLY A 54 -6.65 10.38 5.77
CA GLY A 54 -6.73 10.95 4.41
C GLY A 54 -5.59 10.49 3.53
N SER A 55 -4.38 10.48 4.07
CA SER A 55 -3.21 10.02 3.33
C SER A 55 -3.23 8.52 3.08
N LYS A 56 -3.76 7.71 4.02
CA LYS A 56 -3.99 6.29 3.77
C LYS A 56 -4.88 6.07 2.57
N ALA A 57 -6.00 6.80 2.50
CA ALA A 57 -6.94 6.70 1.39
C ALA A 57 -6.26 7.03 0.06
N ASP A 58 -5.44 8.07 0.03
CA ASP A 58 -4.72 8.48 -1.17
C ASP A 58 -3.72 7.41 -1.62
N ILE A 59 -2.98 6.84 -0.68
CA ILE A 59 -2.01 5.78 -0.98
C ILE A 59 -2.72 4.53 -1.52
N HIS A 60 -3.82 4.13 -0.88
CA HIS A 60 -4.59 2.97 -1.33
C HIS A 60 -5.21 3.19 -2.70
N ALA A 61 -5.75 4.38 -2.96
CA ALA A 61 -6.34 4.70 -4.25
C ALA A 61 -5.27 4.65 -5.36
N CYS A 62 -4.08 5.16 -5.08
CA CYS A 62 -2.97 5.10 -6.01
C CYS A 62 -2.56 3.66 -6.31
N ALA A 63 -2.43 2.83 -5.26
CA ALA A 63 -2.06 1.43 -5.42
C ALA A 63 -3.08 0.67 -6.30
N ARG A 64 -4.38 0.87 -6.06
CA ARG A 64 -5.42 0.24 -6.85
C ARG A 64 -5.40 0.71 -8.31
N LYS A 65 -5.16 2.00 -8.53
CA LYS A 65 -5.07 2.55 -9.88
C LYS A 65 -3.90 1.96 -10.65
N LEU A 66 -2.73 1.87 -10.03
CA LEU A 66 -1.55 1.29 -10.65
C LEU A 66 -1.78 -0.17 -11.02
N ALA A 67 -2.41 -0.94 -10.14
CA ALA A 67 -2.75 -2.33 -10.42
C ALA A 67 -3.70 -2.45 -11.61
N ARG A 68 -4.69 -1.57 -11.70
CA ARG A 68 -5.61 -1.56 -12.84
C ARG A 68 -4.92 -1.19 -14.15
N GLN A 69 -3.82 -0.46 -14.09
CA GLN A 69 -3.04 -0.09 -15.26
C GLN A 69 -2.03 -1.17 -15.67
N GLY A 70 -2.02 -2.30 -14.97
CA GLY A 70 -1.18 -3.43 -15.32
C GLY A 70 0.10 -3.58 -14.50
N MET A 71 0.33 -2.70 -13.53
CA MET A 71 1.49 -2.83 -12.64
C MET A 71 1.25 -3.94 -11.62
N GLY A 72 2.27 -4.76 -11.34
CA GLY A 72 2.22 -5.69 -10.23
C GLY A 72 2.42 -4.93 -8.92
N VAL A 73 1.42 -4.94 -8.04
CA VAL A 73 1.51 -4.25 -6.74
C VAL A 73 1.39 -5.27 -5.63
N ILE A 74 2.38 -5.29 -4.75
CA ILE A 74 2.42 -6.18 -3.58
C ILE A 74 2.37 -5.30 -2.33
N ILE A 75 1.37 -5.53 -1.49
CA ILE A 75 1.24 -4.83 -0.20
C ILE A 75 1.54 -5.82 0.90
N ILE A 76 2.52 -5.50 1.75
CA ILE A 76 2.85 -6.29 2.93
C ILE A 76 2.28 -5.54 4.13
N SER A 77 1.37 -6.18 4.87
CA SER A 77 0.69 -5.53 5.98
C SER A 77 0.18 -6.58 6.96
N ASP A 78 0.13 -6.23 8.24
CA ASP A 78 -0.56 -7.01 9.26
C ASP A 78 -1.95 -6.43 9.58
N ASP A 79 -2.35 -5.37 8.87
CA ASP A 79 -3.68 -4.79 8.97
C ASP A 79 -4.63 -5.53 8.03
N ILE A 80 -5.47 -6.40 8.58
CA ILE A 80 -6.39 -7.23 7.80
C ILE A 80 -7.34 -6.39 6.96
N SER A 81 -7.89 -5.32 7.52
CA SER A 81 -8.78 -4.41 6.78
C SER A 81 -8.10 -3.81 5.56
N GLU A 82 -6.85 -3.39 5.70
CA GLU A 82 -6.09 -2.84 4.59
C GLU A 82 -5.99 -3.85 3.43
N ILE A 83 -5.64 -5.09 3.75
CA ILE A 83 -5.53 -6.16 2.76
C ILE A 83 -6.87 -6.45 2.10
N MET A 84 -7.92 -6.63 2.91
CA MET A 84 -9.24 -7.01 2.39
C MET A 84 -9.86 -5.92 1.51
N GLN A 85 -9.58 -4.66 1.80
CA GLN A 85 -10.17 -3.54 1.07
C GLN A 85 -9.41 -3.17 -0.19
N ASN A 86 -8.13 -3.52 -0.30
CA ASN A 86 -7.26 -2.99 -1.35
C ASN A 86 -6.62 -4.04 -2.24
N CYS A 87 -6.71 -5.30 -1.89
CA CYS A 87 -6.05 -6.38 -2.64
C CYS A 87 -7.08 -7.34 -3.23
N SER A 88 -6.74 -7.96 -4.35
CA SER A 88 -7.57 -8.98 -4.98
C SER A 88 -7.20 -10.39 -4.52
N ARG A 89 -5.96 -10.56 -4.07
CA ARG A 89 -5.43 -11.86 -3.66
C ARG A 89 -4.57 -11.65 -2.41
N VAL A 90 -4.62 -12.60 -1.48
CA VAL A 90 -3.83 -12.55 -0.28
C VAL A 90 -3.03 -13.84 -0.11
N LEU A 91 -1.78 -13.68 0.26
CA LEU A 91 -0.88 -14.78 0.62
C LEU A 91 -0.61 -14.66 2.12
N VAL A 92 -0.83 -15.74 2.85
CA VAL A 92 -0.52 -15.78 4.29
C VAL A 92 0.86 -16.38 4.47
N MET A 93 1.73 -15.63 5.16
CA MET A 93 3.10 -16.07 5.41
C MET A 93 3.29 -16.32 6.89
N LYS A 94 3.93 -17.44 7.23
CA LYS A 94 4.28 -17.78 8.60
C LYS A 94 5.67 -18.40 8.62
N LYS A 95 6.53 -17.93 9.53
CA LYS A 95 7.89 -18.47 9.72
C LYS A 95 8.67 -18.55 8.42
N GLY A 96 8.55 -17.49 7.59
CA GLY A 96 9.29 -17.40 6.34
C GLY A 96 8.72 -18.20 5.18
N ARG A 97 7.52 -18.77 5.33
CA ARG A 97 6.89 -19.57 4.29
C ARG A 97 5.49 -19.09 3.98
N ILE A 98 5.08 -19.20 2.72
CA ILE A 98 3.70 -18.97 2.33
C ILE A 98 2.92 -20.24 2.64
N VAL A 99 1.94 -20.13 3.54
CA VAL A 99 1.15 -21.29 4.01
C VAL A 99 -0.21 -21.39 3.36
N SER A 100 -0.74 -20.30 2.79
CA SER A 100 -2.02 -20.34 2.07
C SER A 100 -2.15 -19.16 1.14
N GLU A 101 -3.04 -19.31 0.17
CA GLU A 101 -3.38 -18.28 -0.81
C GLU A 101 -4.88 -18.25 -0.99
N HIS A 102 -5.46 -17.04 -1.05
CA HIS A 102 -6.91 -16.88 -1.17
C HIS A 102 -7.24 -15.73 -2.12
N LYS A 103 -8.37 -15.85 -2.80
CA LYS A 103 -9.00 -14.71 -3.46
C LYS A 103 -9.77 -13.93 -2.40
N VAL A 104 -9.54 -12.62 -2.32
CA VAL A 104 -10.20 -11.78 -1.31
C VAL A 104 -11.72 -11.84 -1.45
N SER A 105 -12.23 -11.96 -2.69
CA SER A 105 -13.67 -12.10 -2.95
C SER A 105 -14.30 -13.36 -2.35
N GLN A 106 -13.49 -14.35 -1.97
CA GLN A 106 -13.94 -15.63 -1.41
C GLN A 106 -13.54 -15.81 0.05
N LEU A 107 -13.11 -14.74 0.71
CA LEU A 107 -12.55 -14.77 2.05
C LEU A 107 -13.20 -13.68 2.90
N THR A 108 -13.44 -13.95 4.19
CA THR A 108 -13.90 -12.94 5.14
C THR A 108 -12.74 -12.48 6.03
N GLU A 109 -12.89 -11.31 6.64
CA GLU A 109 -11.90 -10.81 7.61
C GLU A 109 -11.74 -11.78 8.78
N ALA A 110 -12.85 -12.38 9.23
CA ALA A 110 -12.83 -13.34 10.34
C ALA A 110 -12.01 -14.58 9.98
N GLU A 111 -12.19 -15.10 8.76
CA GLU A 111 -11.42 -16.25 8.30
C GLU A 111 -9.93 -15.95 8.20
N LEU A 112 -9.58 -14.79 7.66
CA LEU A 112 -8.17 -14.39 7.55
C LEU A 112 -7.57 -14.19 8.94
N SER A 113 -8.30 -13.52 9.83
CA SER A 113 -7.87 -13.31 11.21
C SER A 113 -7.60 -14.65 11.91
N GLN A 114 -8.46 -15.63 11.71
CA GLN A 114 -8.28 -16.95 12.30
C GLN A 114 -7.02 -17.64 11.78
N GLN A 115 -6.76 -17.58 10.49
CA GLN A 115 -5.55 -18.17 9.91
C GLN A 115 -4.28 -17.55 10.49
N LEU A 116 -4.30 -16.25 10.75
CA LEU A 116 -3.14 -15.57 11.32
C LEU A 116 -2.88 -15.96 12.77
N ARG A 117 -3.91 -16.41 13.49
CA ARG A 117 -3.79 -16.86 14.88
C ARG A 117 -3.38 -18.34 15.01
N GLU A 118 -3.60 -19.12 13.97
CA GLU A 118 -3.22 -20.54 13.97
C GLU A 118 -1.71 -20.68 13.82
N ASP A 119 -1.14 -21.65 14.52
CA ASP A 119 0.30 -21.92 14.42
C ASP A 119 0.66 -22.88 13.30
#